data_9b3d543638b46b0294e6e7e9748c8ab0
#
_entry.id   9b3d543638b46b0294e6e7e9748c8ab0
#
_cell.length_a   1.000
_cell.length_b   1.000
_cell.length_c   1.000
_cell.angle_alpha   90.00
_cell.angle_beta   90.00
_cell.angle_gamma   90.00
#
_symmetry.space_group_name_H-M   'P 1'
#
loop_
_entity.id
_entity.type
_entity.pdbx_description
1 polymer ?
#
loop_
_entity_poly.entity_id
_entity_poly.type
_entity_poly.pdbx_seq_one_letter_code
_entity_poly.pdbx_strand_id
1 'polypeptide(L)'
;ASFYKNHYGVDLDSEREICVMGGAKIGLVELPLALMNPGDLLLLPDPGYPDYLSGVSLGRVAYETFPLTAENDFLPDLEAIPEGTARRAKFIYINYPNNPTGAVATKAFYEKLVAWAKTYEVGVVSDLAYGALGYQGYENPSFLATPGAKDVGIEFYTFSKTFNMAGWRLAFAGGNAEMIEALNLIQDHLFVGIFPALQEAGIAALLDPKSEEAVAQLNAVYDSRRDAFVQTAANIGWQAFPSRGSFYAWMPVPKGYTSESFADLLLEKAHVAVAPGKGFGPAGDAYVRIGLLVEPERLVEAVNRIADLHLFNN
;
A
#
# COMPACT_ATOMS: atom_id res chain seq x y z
N ALA A 1 -4.03 1.34 20.40
CA ALA A 1 -3.56 2.64 20.91
C ALA A 1 -2.08 2.60 21.28
N SER A 2 -1.64 1.77 22.24
CA SER A 2 -0.25 1.74 22.74
C SER A 2 0.80 1.56 21.64
N PHE A 3 0.54 0.70 20.66
CA PHE A 3 1.44 0.53 19.50
C PHE A 3 1.63 1.83 18.72
N TYR A 4 0.55 2.54 18.38
CA TYR A 4 0.64 3.82 17.65
C TYR A 4 1.31 4.90 18.48
N LYS A 5 1.06 4.94 19.78
CA LYS A 5 1.75 5.86 20.69
C LYS A 5 3.26 5.63 20.71
N ASN A 6 3.67 4.37 20.83
CA ASN A 6 5.09 4.00 20.97
C ASN A 6 5.86 4.14 19.65
N HIS A 7 5.26 3.72 18.51
CA HIS A 7 5.95 3.70 17.22
C HIS A 7 5.85 5.01 16.44
N TYR A 8 4.70 5.68 16.51
CA TYR A 8 4.43 6.86 15.68
C TYR A 8 4.18 8.14 16.49
N GLY A 9 4.15 8.04 17.81
CA GLY A 9 3.85 9.18 18.68
C GLY A 9 2.39 9.65 18.63
N VAL A 10 1.47 8.81 18.13
CA VAL A 10 0.07 9.15 17.92
C VAL A 10 -0.78 8.67 19.09
N ASP A 11 -1.48 9.59 19.74
CA ASP A 11 -2.47 9.26 20.76
C ASP A 11 -3.82 8.93 20.09
N LEU A 12 -4.32 7.71 20.33
CA LEU A 12 -5.62 7.24 19.88
C LEU A 12 -6.47 6.83 21.08
N ASP A 13 -7.71 7.26 21.09
CA ASP A 13 -8.72 6.76 22.02
C ASP A 13 -9.10 5.32 21.62
N SER A 14 -8.81 4.37 22.53
CA SER A 14 -9.02 2.95 22.26
C SER A 14 -10.49 2.55 22.07
N GLU A 15 -11.44 3.35 22.57
CA GLU A 15 -12.88 3.06 22.49
C GLU A 15 -13.54 3.72 21.27
N ARG A 16 -12.99 4.85 20.81
CA ARG A 16 -13.65 5.68 19.79
C ARG A 16 -12.86 5.82 18.49
N GLU A 17 -11.54 5.67 18.53
CA GLU A 17 -10.66 5.94 17.40
C GLU A 17 -9.96 4.68 16.87
N ILE A 18 -10.43 3.48 17.23
CA ILE A 18 -9.88 2.21 16.75
C ILE A 18 -10.99 1.23 16.38
N CYS A 19 -10.82 0.58 15.21
CA CYS A 19 -11.68 -0.52 14.75
C CYS A 19 -10.81 -1.73 14.43
N VAL A 20 -11.07 -2.88 15.08
CA VAL A 20 -10.38 -4.16 14.83
C VAL A 20 -11.18 -4.97 13.80
N MET A 21 -10.49 -5.58 12.83
CA MET A 21 -11.15 -6.26 11.71
C MET A 21 -10.39 -7.49 11.19
N GLY A 22 -11.08 -8.32 10.44
CA GLY A 22 -10.55 -9.55 9.82
C GLY A 22 -9.62 -9.32 8.63
N GLY A 23 -8.74 -8.31 8.71
CA GLY A 23 -7.79 -7.91 7.68
C GLY A 23 -8.12 -6.55 7.05
N ALA A 24 -7.11 -5.72 6.76
CA ALA A 24 -7.29 -4.36 6.26
C ALA A 24 -8.11 -4.29 4.95
N LYS A 25 -8.00 -5.29 4.07
CA LYS A 25 -8.81 -5.36 2.84
C LYS A 25 -10.31 -5.26 3.13
N ILE A 26 -10.80 -5.91 4.17
CA ILE A 26 -12.22 -5.87 4.54
C ILE A 26 -12.64 -4.42 4.80
N GLY A 27 -11.96 -3.71 5.69
CA GLY A 27 -12.29 -2.32 5.99
C GLY A 27 -12.14 -1.37 4.80
N LEU A 28 -11.11 -1.56 3.97
CA LEU A 28 -10.92 -0.76 2.74
C LEU A 28 -12.07 -0.94 1.73
N VAL A 29 -12.63 -2.16 1.65
CA VAL A 29 -13.79 -2.48 0.79
C VAL A 29 -15.10 -2.00 1.41
N GLU A 30 -15.24 -2.07 2.72
CA GLU A 30 -16.44 -1.68 3.45
C GLU A 30 -16.59 -0.17 3.63
N LEU A 31 -15.48 0.57 3.61
CA LEU A 31 -15.52 2.01 3.85
C LEU A 31 -16.48 2.75 2.91
N PRO A 32 -16.50 2.51 1.59
CA PRO A 32 -17.52 3.11 0.72
C PRO A 32 -18.94 2.74 1.09
N LEU A 33 -19.18 1.52 1.62
CA LEU A 33 -20.53 1.12 2.07
C LEU A 33 -20.93 1.82 3.36
N ALA A 34 -19.96 2.06 4.25
CA ALA A 34 -20.21 2.66 5.56
C ALA A 34 -20.37 4.19 5.52
N LEU A 35 -19.63 4.87 4.61
CA LEU A 35 -19.42 6.32 4.66
C LEU A 35 -19.80 7.08 3.39
N MET A 36 -20.24 6.38 2.33
CA MET A 36 -20.56 7.00 1.04
C MET A 36 -21.96 6.62 0.57
N ASN A 37 -22.60 7.51 -0.18
CA ASN A 37 -23.85 7.22 -0.88
C ASN A 37 -23.58 6.79 -2.33
N PRO A 38 -24.51 6.04 -2.95
CA PRO A 38 -24.43 5.76 -4.37
C PRO A 38 -24.24 7.03 -5.22
N GLY A 39 -23.19 7.06 -6.04
CA GLY A 39 -22.83 8.21 -6.87
C GLY A 39 -21.87 9.22 -6.25
N ASP A 40 -21.58 9.14 -4.95
CA ASP A 40 -20.48 9.89 -4.34
C ASP A 40 -19.14 9.53 -5.01
N LEU A 41 -18.21 10.50 -5.09
CA LEU A 41 -16.94 10.33 -5.79
C LEU A 41 -15.82 9.89 -4.84
N LEU A 42 -15.11 8.82 -5.21
CA LEU A 42 -13.90 8.31 -4.59
C LEU A 42 -12.69 8.57 -5.49
N LEU A 43 -11.60 9.10 -4.96
CA LEU A 43 -10.34 9.26 -5.68
C LEU A 43 -9.41 8.08 -5.39
N LEU A 44 -8.93 7.43 -6.45
CA LEU A 44 -8.06 6.25 -6.37
C LEU A 44 -6.74 6.47 -7.11
N PRO A 45 -5.61 5.92 -6.60
CA PRO A 45 -4.34 5.99 -7.30
C PRO A 45 -4.32 5.11 -8.56
N ASP A 46 -3.61 5.56 -9.60
CA ASP A 46 -3.31 4.80 -10.80
C ASP A 46 -1.79 4.93 -11.12
N PRO A 47 -0.98 3.85 -10.99
CA PRO A 47 -1.37 2.50 -10.56
C PRO A 47 -1.75 2.42 -9.08
N GLY A 48 -2.66 1.52 -8.74
CA GLY A 48 -3.15 1.32 -7.37
C GLY A 48 -3.49 -0.13 -7.05
N TYR A 49 -3.80 -0.39 -5.79
CA TYR A 49 -4.18 -1.73 -5.36
C TYR A 49 -5.55 -2.11 -5.94
N PRO A 50 -5.66 -3.22 -6.74
CA PRO A 50 -6.88 -3.49 -7.52
C PRO A 50 -8.15 -3.69 -6.69
N ASP A 51 -8.02 -4.19 -5.45
CA ASP A 51 -9.18 -4.48 -4.62
C ASP A 51 -9.90 -3.23 -4.09
N TYR A 52 -9.36 -2.02 -4.24
CA TYR A 52 -10.11 -0.79 -3.98
C TYR A 52 -11.36 -0.69 -4.85
N LEU A 53 -11.32 -1.20 -6.08
CA LEU A 53 -12.46 -1.25 -6.99
C LEU A 53 -13.60 -2.16 -6.51
N SER A 54 -13.31 -3.11 -5.61
CA SER A 54 -14.35 -3.93 -4.99
C SER A 54 -15.28 -3.10 -4.11
N GLY A 55 -14.73 -2.18 -3.32
CA GLY A 55 -15.52 -1.23 -2.52
C GLY A 55 -16.33 -0.27 -3.37
N VAL A 56 -15.76 0.22 -4.48
CA VAL A 56 -16.46 1.05 -5.48
C VAL A 56 -17.69 0.33 -6.01
N SER A 57 -17.53 -0.92 -6.44
CA SER A 57 -18.60 -1.71 -7.03
C SER A 57 -19.72 -2.03 -6.02
N LEU A 58 -19.36 -2.45 -4.81
CA LEU A 58 -20.31 -2.78 -3.76
C LEU A 58 -21.05 -1.54 -3.22
N GLY A 59 -20.34 -0.44 -3.03
CA GLY A 59 -20.92 0.84 -2.57
C GLY A 59 -21.71 1.58 -3.65
N ARG A 60 -21.60 1.16 -4.92
CA ARG A 60 -22.16 1.87 -6.09
C ARG A 60 -21.69 3.32 -6.17
N VAL A 61 -20.48 3.60 -5.74
CA VAL A 61 -19.89 4.92 -5.77
C VAL A 61 -19.23 5.18 -7.12
N ALA A 62 -19.13 6.44 -7.50
CA ALA A 62 -18.30 6.84 -8.63
C ALA A 62 -16.83 6.87 -8.22
N TYR A 63 -15.91 6.72 -9.17
CA TYR A 63 -14.49 6.95 -8.93
C TYR A 63 -13.83 7.68 -10.08
N GLU A 64 -12.82 8.45 -9.74
CA GLU A 64 -11.85 9.03 -10.67
C GLU A 64 -10.46 8.63 -10.20
N THR A 65 -9.53 8.44 -11.14
CA THR A 65 -8.14 8.10 -10.78
C THR A 65 -7.24 9.33 -10.88
N PHE A 66 -6.22 9.37 -10.03
CA PHE A 66 -5.09 10.30 -10.16
C PHE A 66 -3.81 9.53 -10.48
N PRO A 67 -3.00 10.01 -11.44
CA PRO A 67 -1.81 9.29 -11.85
C PRO A 67 -0.71 9.36 -10.79
N LEU A 68 -0.04 8.22 -10.58
CA LEU A 68 1.23 8.15 -9.87
C LEU A 68 2.33 7.95 -10.91
N THR A 69 3.21 8.93 -11.07
CA THR A 69 4.25 8.93 -12.10
C THR A 69 5.66 8.92 -11.51
N ALA A 70 6.61 8.41 -12.30
CA ALA A 70 8.02 8.36 -11.88
C ALA A 70 8.61 9.76 -11.68
N GLU A 71 8.14 10.76 -12.43
CA GLU A 71 8.57 12.16 -12.33
C GLU A 71 8.22 12.78 -10.97
N ASN A 72 7.19 12.25 -10.30
CA ASN A 72 6.77 12.67 -8.97
C ASN A 72 7.00 11.58 -7.92
N ASP A 73 8.01 10.71 -8.11
CA ASP A 73 8.35 9.61 -7.21
C ASP A 73 7.16 8.71 -6.86
N PHE A 74 6.20 8.58 -7.76
CA PHE A 74 4.92 7.90 -7.55
C PHE A 74 4.12 8.41 -6.35
N LEU A 75 4.25 9.69 -6.01
CA LEU A 75 3.36 10.40 -5.10
C LEU A 75 2.25 11.11 -5.89
N PRO A 76 1.05 11.31 -5.30
CA PRO A 76 0.02 12.14 -5.90
C PRO A 76 0.49 13.57 -6.12
N ASP A 77 0.29 14.10 -7.32
CA ASP A 77 0.32 15.55 -7.54
C ASP A 77 -1.06 16.12 -7.19
N LEU A 78 -1.20 16.59 -5.95
CA LEU A 78 -2.47 17.10 -5.43
C LEU A 78 -2.93 18.37 -6.15
N GLU A 79 -1.99 19.15 -6.69
CA GLU A 79 -2.30 20.39 -7.42
C GLU A 79 -2.80 20.09 -8.85
N ALA A 80 -2.43 18.95 -9.41
CA ALA A 80 -2.92 18.50 -10.70
C ALA A 80 -4.35 17.93 -10.66
N ILE A 81 -4.89 17.64 -9.47
CA ILE A 81 -6.29 17.21 -9.34
C ILE A 81 -7.21 18.41 -9.62
N PRO A 82 -8.08 18.36 -10.65
CA PRO A 82 -8.95 19.48 -10.99
C PRO A 82 -9.80 19.91 -9.79
N GLU A 83 -9.90 21.21 -9.56
CA GLU A 83 -10.67 21.75 -8.42
C GLU A 83 -12.11 21.23 -8.37
N GLY A 84 -12.77 21.13 -9.54
CA GLY A 84 -14.14 20.57 -9.61
C GLY A 84 -14.22 19.10 -9.21
N THR A 85 -13.17 18.31 -9.45
CA THR A 85 -13.05 16.93 -8.99
C THR A 85 -12.79 16.89 -7.48
N ALA A 86 -11.83 17.70 -6.98
CA ALA A 86 -11.51 17.78 -5.57
C ALA A 86 -12.74 18.14 -4.72
N ARG A 87 -13.54 19.16 -5.15
CA ARG A 87 -14.76 19.57 -4.43
C ARG A 87 -15.90 18.55 -4.45
N ARG A 88 -15.91 17.61 -5.39
CA ARG A 88 -16.92 16.54 -5.45
C ARG A 88 -16.49 15.29 -4.71
N ALA A 89 -15.19 15.09 -4.53
CA ALA A 89 -14.64 13.90 -3.90
C ALA A 89 -15.06 13.83 -2.43
N LYS A 90 -15.45 12.63 -1.99
CA LYS A 90 -15.72 12.34 -0.57
C LYS A 90 -14.48 11.80 0.11
N PHE A 91 -13.74 10.92 -0.57
CA PHE A 91 -12.52 10.32 -0.05
C PHE A 91 -11.43 10.24 -1.12
N ILE A 92 -10.18 10.27 -0.65
CA ILE A 92 -8.98 9.92 -1.41
C ILE A 92 -8.29 8.74 -0.73
N TYR A 93 -7.95 7.70 -1.50
CA TYR A 93 -7.16 6.57 -1.00
C TYR A 93 -5.69 6.78 -1.34
N ILE A 94 -4.84 6.54 -0.36
CA ILE A 94 -3.39 6.51 -0.51
C ILE A 94 -2.83 5.22 0.10
N ASN A 95 -1.71 4.73 -0.45
CA ASN A 95 -1.04 3.53 0.05
C ASN A 95 0.48 3.75 0.00
N TYR A 96 1.12 3.89 1.17
CA TYR A 96 2.56 4.05 1.30
C TYR A 96 3.11 3.31 2.52
N PRO A 97 4.17 2.47 2.36
CA PRO A 97 4.82 2.09 1.10
C PRO A 97 3.85 1.50 0.09
N ASN A 98 4.04 1.88 -1.17
CA ASN A 98 3.05 1.65 -2.22
C ASN A 98 3.14 0.23 -2.82
N ASN A 99 2.00 -0.36 -3.06
CA ASN A 99 1.81 -1.48 -3.96
C ASN A 99 1.07 -0.98 -5.21
N PRO A 100 1.73 -0.96 -6.41
CA PRO A 100 2.83 -1.86 -6.81
C PRO A 100 4.24 -1.24 -6.78
N THR A 101 4.39 0.07 -6.64
CA THR A 101 5.62 0.80 -7.01
C THR A 101 6.78 0.69 -6.01
N GLY A 102 6.47 0.38 -4.74
CA GLY A 102 7.45 0.44 -3.65
C GLY A 102 7.86 1.86 -3.23
N ALA A 103 7.20 2.88 -3.76
CA ALA A 103 7.39 4.26 -3.35
C ALA A 103 6.99 4.46 -1.88
N VAL A 104 7.58 5.46 -1.23
CA VAL A 104 7.31 5.81 0.17
C VAL A 104 6.85 7.26 0.27
N ALA A 105 5.94 7.54 1.20
CA ALA A 105 5.55 8.91 1.49
C ALA A 105 6.54 9.58 2.44
N THR A 106 6.63 10.89 2.36
CA THR A 106 7.38 11.73 3.30
C THR A 106 6.44 12.47 4.25
N LYS A 107 6.95 12.92 5.39
CA LYS A 107 6.18 13.79 6.31
C LYS A 107 5.68 15.04 5.59
N ALA A 108 6.52 15.66 4.75
CA ALA A 108 6.14 16.85 3.98
C ALA A 108 5.00 16.58 2.99
N PHE A 109 4.96 15.39 2.38
CA PHE A 109 3.83 15.00 1.55
C PHE A 109 2.55 14.87 2.36
N TYR A 110 2.59 14.23 3.53
CA TYR A 110 1.41 14.11 4.39
C TYR A 110 0.91 15.45 4.92
N GLU A 111 1.80 16.40 5.23
CA GLU A 111 1.42 17.77 5.59
C GLU A 111 0.64 18.47 4.46
N LYS A 112 1.12 18.34 3.22
CA LYS A 112 0.41 18.86 2.04
C LYS A 112 -0.94 18.17 1.84
N LEU A 113 -0.98 16.85 2.00
CA LEU A 113 -2.23 16.07 1.86
C LEU A 113 -3.27 16.48 2.89
N VAL A 114 -2.89 16.65 4.16
CA VAL A 114 -3.81 17.11 5.21
C VAL A 114 -4.34 18.51 4.92
N ALA A 115 -3.47 19.43 4.47
CA ALA A 115 -3.89 20.79 4.11
C ALA A 115 -4.86 20.78 2.92
N TRP A 116 -4.57 19.98 1.89
CA TRP A 116 -5.43 19.79 0.73
C TRP A 116 -6.79 19.19 1.13
N ALA A 117 -6.76 18.12 1.94
CA ALA A 117 -7.97 17.45 2.42
C ALA A 117 -8.88 18.40 3.21
N LYS A 118 -8.31 19.24 4.08
CA LYS A 118 -9.06 20.29 4.80
C LYS A 118 -9.65 21.35 3.89
N THR A 119 -8.90 21.75 2.84
CA THR A 119 -9.37 22.78 1.89
C THR A 119 -10.57 22.33 1.08
N TYR A 120 -10.60 21.06 0.69
CA TYR A 120 -11.66 20.51 -0.16
C TYR A 120 -12.69 19.65 0.59
N GLU A 121 -12.54 19.52 1.91
CA GLU A 121 -13.40 18.67 2.78
C GLU A 121 -13.41 17.20 2.32
N VAL A 122 -12.25 16.67 1.92
CA VAL A 122 -12.07 15.30 1.45
C VAL A 122 -11.52 14.44 2.58
N GLY A 123 -12.16 13.30 2.84
CA GLY A 123 -11.64 12.30 3.78
C GLY A 123 -10.41 11.57 3.22
N VAL A 124 -9.41 11.31 4.06
CA VAL A 124 -8.20 10.57 3.67
C VAL A 124 -8.26 9.14 4.21
N VAL A 125 -8.05 8.17 3.33
CA VAL A 125 -7.92 6.75 3.69
C VAL A 125 -6.48 6.33 3.41
N SER A 126 -5.70 6.14 4.47
CA SER A 126 -4.31 5.70 4.40
C SER A 126 -4.23 4.19 4.58
N ASP A 127 -3.76 3.47 3.57
CA ASP A 127 -3.46 2.03 3.63
C ASP A 127 -1.97 1.83 3.97
N LEU A 128 -1.66 1.68 5.27
CA LEU A 128 -0.31 1.47 5.79
C LEU A 128 0.06 -0.03 5.86
N ALA A 129 -0.27 -0.79 4.81
CA ALA A 129 -0.06 -2.24 4.80
C ALA A 129 1.41 -2.66 4.96
N TYR A 130 2.34 -1.82 4.54
CA TYR A 130 3.79 -2.08 4.56
C TYR A 130 4.55 -1.16 5.52
N GLY A 131 3.88 -0.59 6.50
CA GLY A 131 4.42 0.44 7.39
C GLY A 131 5.75 0.08 8.06
N ALA A 132 5.92 -1.18 8.44
CA ALA A 132 7.17 -1.66 9.04
C ALA A 132 8.24 -2.11 8.02
N LEU A 133 7.93 -2.15 6.71
CA LEU A 133 8.85 -2.60 5.67
C LEU A 133 9.53 -1.41 5.00
N GLY A 134 10.62 -0.95 5.59
CA GLY A 134 11.48 0.10 5.07
C GLY A 134 12.88 -0.42 4.79
N TYR A 135 13.47 -0.04 3.67
CA TYR A 135 14.79 -0.47 3.25
C TYR A 135 15.89 0.45 3.76
N GLN A 136 17.06 -0.13 4.05
CA GLN A 136 18.26 0.60 4.50
C GLN A 136 17.99 1.49 5.73
N GLY A 137 17.16 0.99 6.67
CA GLY A 137 16.80 1.72 7.88
C GLY A 137 15.81 2.89 7.68
N TYR A 138 15.15 2.96 6.51
CA TYR A 138 14.10 3.95 6.31
C TYR A 138 12.87 3.61 7.14
N GLU A 139 12.48 4.54 8.01
CA GLU A 139 11.27 4.43 8.81
C GLU A 139 10.11 5.10 8.08
N ASN A 140 9.09 4.31 7.74
CA ASN A 140 7.90 4.84 7.06
C ASN A 140 7.06 5.65 8.05
N PRO A 141 6.75 6.92 7.74
CA PRO A 141 5.88 7.71 8.60
C PRO A 141 4.44 7.20 8.55
N SER A 142 3.73 7.27 9.67
CA SER A 142 2.27 7.15 9.70
C SER A 142 1.64 8.47 9.22
N PHE A 143 0.58 8.38 8.41
CA PHE A 143 -0.25 9.53 8.06
C PHE A 143 -0.81 10.21 9.32
N LEU A 144 -1.28 9.41 10.29
CA LEU A 144 -1.86 9.93 11.54
C LEU A 144 -0.87 10.68 12.43
N ALA A 145 0.45 10.51 12.22
CA ALA A 145 1.46 11.28 12.91
C ALA A 145 1.53 12.76 12.43
N THR A 146 0.85 13.08 11.33
CA THR A 146 0.79 14.45 10.81
C THR A 146 -0.25 15.27 11.58
N PRO A 147 0.10 16.49 12.05
CA PRO A 147 -0.84 17.34 12.76
C PRO A 147 -2.14 17.58 11.97
N GLY A 148 -3.27 17.29 12.59
CA GLY A 148 -4.58 17.43 11.98
C GLY A 148 -5.02 16.28 11.06
N ALA A 149 -4.25 15.22 10.92
CA ALA A 149 -4.61 14.05 10.12
C ALA A 149 -5.85 13.34 10.67
N LYS A 150 -5.96 13.21 12.01
CA LYS A 150 -7.16 12.62 12.65
C LYS A 150 -8.44 13.41 12.41
N ASP A 151 -8.34 14.69 12.08
CA ASP A 151 -9.54 15.49 11.77
C ASP A 151 -10.15 15.07 10.43
N VAL A 152 -9.32 14.57 9.51
CA VAL A 152 -9.70 14.36 8.11
C VAL A 152 -9.59 12.91 7.65
N GLY A 153 -9.06 11.96 8.46
CA GLY A 153 -8.86 10.63 7.90
C GLY A 153 -8.62 9.52 8.91
N ILE A 154 -8.48 8.33 8.33
CA ILE A 154 -8.17 7.09 9.04
C ILE A 154 -7.02 6.38 8.36
N GLU A 155 -6.33 5.52 9.12
CA GLU A 155 -5.22 4.70 8.64
C GLU A 155 -5.45 3.23 8.98
N PHE A 156 -5.29 2.37 7.96
CA PHE A 156 -5.40 0.92 8.11
C PHE A 156 -4.02 0.32 8.32
N TYR A 157 -3.88 -0.50 9.37
CA TYR A 157 -2.68 -1.27 9.67
C TYR A 157 -2.96 -2.76 9.66
N THR A 158 -2.14 -3.56 8.97
CA THR A 158 -2.33 -5.00 8.89
C THR A 158 -1.17 -5.79 9.49
N PHE A 159 -1.49 -6.87 10.19
CA PHE A 159 -0.50 -7.84 10.68
C PHE A 159 0.07 -8.72 9.55
N SER A 160 -0.60 -8.75 8.41
CA SER A 160 -0.28 -9.65 7.29
C SER A 160 1.15 -9.54 6.78
N LYS A 161 1.71 -8.32 6.75
CA LYS A 161 3.03 -8.04 6.15
C LYS A 161 4.11 -7.90 7.20
N THR A 162 3.86 -7.08 8.22
CA THR A 162 4.80 -6.80 9.30
C THR A 162 5.19 -8.06 10.09
N PHE A 163 4.23 -8.95 10.32
CA PHE A 163 4.43 -10.13 11.17
C PHE A 163 4.27 -11.47 10.42
N ASN A 164 4.25 -11.45 9.08
CA ASN A 164 3.98 -12.65 8.25
C ASN A 164 2.67 -13.36 8.62
N MET A 165 1.67 -12.64 9.13
CA MET A 165 0.41 -13.18 9.62
C MET A 165 -0.72 -13.05 8.57
N ALA A 166 -0.41 -13.19 7.28
CA ALA A 166 -1.40 -12.99 6.21
C ALA A 166 -2.61 -13.95 6.34
N GLY A 167 -2.39 -15.20 6.72
CA GLY A 167 -3.44 -16.20 6.93
C GLY A 167 -4.26 -15.99 8.21
N TRP A 168 -3.78 -15.23 9.17
CA TRP A 168 -4.44 -14.97 10.46
C TRP A 168 -5.64 -14.04 10.35
N ARG A 169 -5.71 -13.26 9.28
CA ARG A 169 -6.80 -12.32 9.02
C ARG A 169 -7.03 -11.32 10.16
N LEU A 170 -5.99 -10.57 10.54
CA LEU A 170 -6.05 -9.57 11.59
C LEU A 170 -5.51 -8.22 11.09
N ALA A 171 -6.25 -7.15 11.37
CA ALA A 171 -5.90 -5.77 11.09
C ALA A 171 -6.67 -4.84 12.02
N PHE A 172 -6.32 -3.57 12.00
CA PHE A 172 -7.12 -2.51 12.61
C PHE A 172 -7.02 -1.23 11.79
N ALA A 173 -8.03 -0.38 11.95
CA ALA A 173 -7.99 1.02 11.50
C ALA A 173 -7.94 1.92 12.73
N GLY A 174 -7.26 3.06 12.60
CA GLY A 174 -7.24 4.12 13.61
C GLY A 174 -7.44 5.48 12.97
N GLY A 175 -7.93 6.47 13.74
CA GLY A 175 -8.06 7.84 13.26
C GLY A 175 -9.35 8.55 13.64
N ASN A 176 -9.99 9.22 12.66
CA ASN A 176 -11.19 10.01 12.88
C ASN A 176 -12.32 9.20 13.54
N ALA A 177 -12.83 9.66 14.69
CA ALA A 177 -13.76 8.91 15.52
C ALA A 177 -15.10 8.62 14.81
N GLU A 178 -15.61 9.55 13.99
CA GLU A 178 -16.89 9.34 13.27
C GLU A 178 -16.73 8.30 12.16
N MET A 179 -15.60 8.31 11.44
CA MET A 179 -15.28 7.30 10.43
C MET A 179 -15.10 5.92 11.07
N ILE A 180 -14.43 5.87 12.21
CA ILE A 180 -14.20 4.61 12.97
C ILE A 180 -15.53 4.07 13.52
N GLU A 181 -16.41 4.93 14.03
CA GLU A 181 -17.74 4.51 14.50
C GLU A 181 -18.55 3.84 13.37
N ALA A 182 -18.56 4.44 12.17
CA ALA A 182 -19.24 3.86 11.02
C ALA A 182 -18.65 2.49 10.61
N LEU A 183 -17.31 2.33 10.66
CA LEU A 183 -16.68 1.03 10.41
C LEU A 183 -17.00 0.02 11.51
N ASN A 184 -16.96 0.40 12.77
CA ASN A 184 -17.33 -0.49 13.87
C ASN A 184 -18.77 -0.97 13.73
N LEU A 185 -19.69 -0.08 13.36
CA LEU A 185 -21.09 -0.43 13.16
C LEU A 185 -21.27 -1.50 12.06
N ILE A 186 -20.60 -1.37 10.94
CA ILE A 186 -20.68 -2.37 9.85
C ILE A 186 -20.00 -3.69 10.26
N GLN A 187 -18.86 -3.64 10.98
CA GLN A 187 -18.18 -4.83 11.50
C GLN A 187 -19.08 -5.59 12.49
N ASP A 188 -19.74 -4.90 13.40
CA ASP A 188 -20.63 -5.52 14.38
C ASP A 188 -21.82 -6.22 13.73
N HIS A 189 -22.38 -5.63 12.67
CA HIS A 189 -23.55 -6.19 12.00
C HIS A 189 -23.23 -7.30 11.01
N LEU A 190 -22.03 -7.30 10.37
CA LEU A 190 -21.65 -8.29 9.39
C LEU A 190 -20.83 -9.44 9.99
N PHE A 191 -19.95 -9.16 10.96
CA PHE A 191 -18.96 -10.14 11.46
C PHE A 191 -19.08 -10.43 12.95
N VAL A 192 -19.83 -9.63 13.71
CA VAL A 192 -20.06 -9.76 15.17
C VAL A 192 -18.80 -9.54 16.00
N GLY A 193 -17.61 -9.75 15.46
CA GLY A 193 -16.33 -9.54 16.13
C GLY A 193 -15.25 -10.51 15.66
N ILE A 194 -14.03 -10.27 16.13
CA ILE A 194 -12.86 -11.09 15.83
C ILE A 194 -12.64 -12.07 16.98
N PHE A 195 -12.34 -13.33 16.64
CA PHE A 195 -12.07 -14.38 17.63
C PHE A 195 -11.02 -13.91 18.65
N PRO A 196 -11.32 -13.95 19.98
CA PRO A 196 -10.47 -13.36 21.00
C PRO A 196 -9.02 -13.85 20.98
N ALA A 197 -8.76 -15.14 20.69
CA ALA A 197 -7.41 -15.66 20.61
C ALA A 197 -6.58 -15.02 19.50
N LEU A 198 -7.18 -14.56 18.39
CA LEU A 198 -6.52 -13.80 17.37
C LEU A 198 -6.15 -12.38 17.84
N GLN A 199 -7.02 -11.77 18.64
CA GLN A 199 -6.74 -10.46 19.23
C GLN A 199 -5.58 -10.55 20.24
N GLU A 200 -5.55 -11.58 21.09
CA GLU A 200 -4.43 -11.84 22.01
C GLU A 200 -3.11 -12.09 21.25
N ALA A 201 -3.15 -12.85 20.17
CA ALA A 201 -1.97 -13.01 19.30
C ALA A 201 -1.53 -11.69 18.67
N GLY A 202 -2.46 -10.83 18.29
CA GLY A 202 -2.17 -9.48 17.80
C GLY A 202 -1.55 -8.59 18.86
N ILE A 203 -2.04 -8.63 20.10
CA ILE A 203 -1.46 -7.91 21.23
C ILE A 203 -0.01 -8.35 21.45
N ALA A 204 0.23 -9.67 21.48
CA ALA A 204 1.58 -10.22 21.60
C ALA A 204 2.50 -9.74 20.44
N ALA A 205 2.01 -9.81 19.20
CA ALA A 205 2.79 -9.35 18.03
C ALA A 205 3.13 -7.85 18.08
N LEU A 206 2.26 -7.01 18.65
CA LEU A 206 2.48 -5.56 18.73
C LEU A 206 3.32 -5.12 19.91
N LEU A 207 3.26 -5.85 21.04
CA LEU A 207 3.77 -5.36 22.34
C LEU A 207 4.87 -6.24 22.95
N ASP A 208 5.12 -7.47 22.42
CA ASP A 208 6.23 -8.30 22.89
C ASP A 208 7.57 -7.63 22.51
N PRO A 209 8.50 -7.45 23.43
CA PRO A 209 9.82 -6.86 23.14
C PRO A 209 10.59 -7.58 22.03
N LYS A 210 10.34 -8.86 21.78
CA LYS A 210 10.96 -9.62 20.70
C LYS A 210 10.39 -9.29 19.32
N SER A 211 9.25 -8.61 19.25
CA SER A 211 8.62 -8.28 17.97
C SER A 211 9.44 -7.28 17.17
N GLU A 212 10.09 -6.32 17.82
CA GLU A 212 11.00 -5.37 17.16
C GLU A 212 12.20 -6.08 16.53
N GLU A 213 12.78 -7.06 17.24
CA GLU A 213 13.88 -7.88 16.71
C GLU A 213 13.39 -8.73 15.52
N ALA A 214 12.22 -9.36 15.62
CA ALA A 214 11.65 -10.14 14.53
C ALA A 214 11.37 -9.30 13.29
N VAL A 215 10.85 -8.08 13.44
CA VAL A 215 10.63 -7.13 12.35
C VAL A 215 11.96 -6.64 11.75
N ALA A 216 12.97 -6.38 12.56
CA ALA A 216 14.31 -6.02 12.08
C ALA A 216 14.94 -7.15 11.27
N GLN A 217 14.82 -8.42 11.70
CA GLN A 217 15.28 -9.59 10.96
C GLN A 217 14.52 -9.74 9.65
N LEU A 218 13.21 -9.52 9.64
CA LEU A 218 12.39 -9.54 8.42
C LEU A 218 12.84 -8.48 7.42
N ASN A 219 13.09 -7.25 7.88
CA ASN A 219 13.59 -6.16 7.04
C ASN A 219 14.96 -6.50 6.44
N ALA A 220 15.88 -7.09 7.21
CA ALA A 220 17.18 -7.52 6.71
C ALA A 220 17.06 -8.58 5.59
N VAL A 221 16.11 -9.50 5.71
CA VAL A 221 15.81 -10.48 4.63
C VAL A 221 15.33 -9.78 3.37
N TYR A 222 14.40 -8.83 3.48
CA TYR A 222 13.91 -8.11 2.31
C TYR A 222 14.95 -7.15 1.72
N ASP A 223 15.81 -6.52 2.53
CA ASP A 223 16.95 -5.73 2.06
C ASP A 223 17.87 -6.60 1.20
N SER A 224 18.26 -7.78 1.69
CA SER A 224 19.11 -8.72 0.96
C SER A 224 18.48 -9.16 -0.38
N ARG A 225 17.20 -9.49 -0.38
CA ARG A 225 16.45 -9.89 -1.58
C ARG A 225 16.36 -8.76 -2.60
N ARG A 226 16.03 -7.55 -2.13
CA ARG A 226 15.97 -6.37 -2.98
C ARG A 226 17.32 -6.07 -3.60
N ASP A 227 18.37 -6.03 -2.80
CA ASP A 227 19.72 -5.68 -3.28
C ASP A 227 20.23 -6.69 -4.32
N ALA A 228 20.04 -7.98 -4.06
CA ALA A 228 20.40 -9.02 -5.01
C ALA A 228 19.66 -8.87 -6.35
N PHE A 229 18.36 -8.62 -6.32
CA PHE A 229 17.55 -8.41 -7.52
C PHE A 229 17.95 -7.15 -8.27
N VAL A 230 17.97 -6.00 -7.58
CA VAL A 230 18.19 -4.69 -8.20
C VAL A 230 19.61 -4.58 -8.80
N GLN A 231 20.63 -5.07 -8.10
CA GLN A 231 22.00 -5.06 -8.61
C GLN A 231 22.13 -5.95 -9.84
N THR A 232 21.55 -7.15 -9.80
CA THR A 232 21.64 -8.06 -10.95
C THR A 232 20.86 -7.53 -12.15
N ALA A 233 19.68 -6.95 -11.94
CA ALA A 233 18.90 -6.32 -13.00
C ALA A 233 19.62 -5.12 -13.62
N ALA A 234 20.26 -4.27 -12.80
CA ALA A 234 21.06 -3.15 -13.27
C ALA A 234 22.25 -3.58 -14.15
N ASN A 235 22.90 -4.71 -13.85
CA ASN A 235 24.01 -5.25 -14.64
C ASN A 235 23.61 -5.62 -16.07
N ILE A 236 22.35 -5.96 -16.31
CA ILE A 236 21.82 -6.23 -17.66
C ILE A 236 21.16 -5.01 -18.31
N GLY A 237 21.21 -3.83 -17.68
CA GLY A 237 20.59 -2.60 -18.17
C GLY A 237 19.11 -2.42 -17.78
N TRP A 238 18.54 -3.31 -16.97
CA TRP A 238 17.16 -3.23 -16.51
C TRP A 238 17.06 -2.49 -15.17
N GLN A 239 16.78 -1.19 -15.23
CA GLN A 239 16.82 -0.31 -14.07
C GLN A 239 15.48 -0.32 -13.33
N ALA A 240 15.50 -0.68 -12.05
CA ALA A 240 14.34 -0.58 -11.16
C ALA A 240 14.06 0.87 -10.75
N PHE A 241 12.80 1.19 -10.47
CA PHE A 241 12.49 2.35 -9.65
C PHE A 241 13.12 2.17 -8.25
N PRO A 242 13.75 3.21 -7.67
CA PRO A 242 14.46 3.09 -6.40
C PRO A 242 13.48 2.98 -5.22
N SER A 243 12.87 1.80 -5.07
CA SER A 243 11.95 1.48 -3.98
C SER A 243 12.64 1.59 -2.62
N ARG A 244 11.97 2.23 -1.66
CA ARG A 244 12.41 2.34 -0.26
C ARG A 244 11.53 1.57 0.72
N GLY A 245 10.48 0.92 0.25
CA GLY A 245 9.59 0.15 1.11
C GLY A 245 8.83 -0.93 0.35
N SER A 246 7.97 -1.64 1.04
CA SER A 246 7.25 -2.83 0.58
C SER A 246 8.18 -4.02 0.26
N PHE A 247 7.70 -5.04 -0.44
CA PHE A 247 8.52 -6.16 -0.94
C PHE A 247 8.32 -6.35 -2.45
N TYR A 248 8.16 -5.24 -3.16
CA TYR A 248 8.03 -5.23 -4.61
C TYR A 248 9.14 -4.42 -5.27
N ALA A 249 9.52 -4.85 -6.47
CA ALA A 249 10.27 -4.03 -7.41
C ALA A 249 9.36 -3.66 -8.58
N TRP A 250 9.36 -2.40 -8.96
CA TRP A 250 8.61 -1.85 -10.08
C TRP A 250 9.56 -1.62 -11.24
N MET A 251 9.40 -2.42 -12.28
CA MET A 251 10.36 -2.57 -13.36
C MET A 251 9.79 -2.05 -14.67
N PRO A 252 10.50 -1.17 -15.39
CA PRO A 252 10.01 -0.67 -16.68
C PRO A 252 9.98 -1.80 -17.73
N VAL A 253 8.96 -1.72 -18.59
CA VAL A 253 8.83 -2.61 -19.73
C VAL A 253 9.76 -2.15 -20.87
N PRO A 254 10.47 -3.05 -21.57
CA PRO A 254 11.29 -2.70 -22.71
C PRO A 254 10.47 -2.07 -23.86
N LYS A 255 11.12 -1.21 -24.64
CA LYS A 255 10.48 -0.58 -25.79
C LYS A 255 9.89 -1.62 -26.77
N GLY A 256 8.65 -1.43 -27.16
CA GLY A 256 7.95 -2.31 -28.09
C GLY A 256 7.07 -3.37 -27.44
N TYR A 257 7.03 -3.42 -26.12
CA TYR A 257 6.15 -4.30 -25.36
C TYR A 257 5.13 -3.51 -24.53
N THR A 258 3.97 -4.12 -24.30
CA THR A 258 3.05 -3.76 -23.20
C THR A 258 3.40 -4.58 -21.96
N SER A 259 2.89 -4.21 -20.79
CA SER A 259 3.12 -4.98 -19.57
C SER A 259 2.63 -6.43 -19.67
N GLU A 260 1.51 -6.66 -20.38
CA GLU A 260 0.94 -7.98 -20.62
C GLU A 260 1.85 -8.79 -21.55
N SER A 261 2.17 -8.26 -22.75
CA SER A 261 3.01 -8.98 -23.70
C SER A 261 4.44 -9.25 -23.20
N PHE A 262 4.97 -8.37 -22.35
CA PHE A 262 6.26 -8.58 -21.69
C PHE A 262 6.16 -9.65 -20.60
N ALA A 263 5.12 -9.66 -19.78
CA ALA A 263 4.90 -10.69 -18.78
C ALA A 263 4.73 -12.08 -19.43
N ASP A 264 3.98 -12.17 -20.53
CA ASP A 264 3.82 -13.41 -21.31
C ASP A 264 5.16 -13.90 -21.89
N LEU A 265 5.95 -12.99 -22.46
CA LEU A 265 7.31 -13.32 -22.96
C LEU A 265 8.19 -13.88 -21.85
N LEU A 266 8.23 -13.24 -20.69
CA LEU A 266 9.02 -13.70 -19.55
C LEU A 266 8.56 -15.07 -19.05
N LEU A 267 7.27 -15.30 -19.00
CA LEU A 267 6.72 -16.59 -18.60
C LEU A 267 7.07 -17.70 -19.57
N GLU A 268 6.88 -17.46 -20.88
CA GLU A 268 7.08 -18.46 -21.91
C GLU A 268 8.57 -18.77 -22.20
N LYS A 269 9.42 -17.75 -22.21
CA LYS A 269 10.82 -17.88 -22.65
C LYS A 269 11.81 -17.95 -21.50
N ALA A 270 11.60 -17.20 -20.42
CA ALA A 270 12.47 -17.19 -19.25
C ALA A 270 11.93 -18.07 -18.10
N HIS A 271 10.70 -18.54 -18.17
CA HIS A 271 10.00 -19.25 -17.07
C HIS A 271 9.98 -18.42 -15.77
N VAL A 272 9.77 -17.11 -15.94
CA VAL A 272 9.66 -16.13 -14.85
C VAL A 272 8.28 -15.50 -14.89
N ALA A 273 7.49 -15.73 -13.84
CA ALA A 273 6.18 -15.13 -13.68
C ALA A 273 6.30 -13.75 -13.01
N VAL A 274 5.73 -12.74 -13.63
CA VAL A 274 5.66 -11.36 -13.12
C VAL A 274 4.22 -10.86 -13.20
N ALA A 275 3.87 -9.84 -12.42
CA ALA A 275 2.54 -9.23 -12.53
C ALA A 275 2.57 -8.08 -13.55
N PRO A 276 1.73 -8.13 -14.62
CA PRO A 276 1.61 -7.02 -15.55
C PRO A 276 1.14 -5.77 -14.82
N GLY A 277 1.79 -4.63 -15.09
CA GLY A 277 1.46 -3.38 -14.41
C GLY A 277 0.09 -2.82 -14.74
N LYS A 278 -0.44 -3.11 -15.94
CA LYS A 278 -1.81 -2.80 -16.34
C LYS A 278 -2.88 -3.37 -15.39
N GLY A 279 -2.58 -4.48 -14.70
CA GLY A 279 -3.45 -5.04 -13.67
C GLY A 279 -3.62 -4.16 -12.43
N PHE A 280 -2.81 -3.09 -12.31
CA PHE A 280 -2.89 -2.08 -11.25
C PHE A 280 -3.49 -0.75 -11.72
N GLY A 281 -3.85 -0.65 -12.99
CA GLY A 281 -4.40 0.53 -13.64
C GLY A 281 -3.70 0.86 -14.96
N PRO A 282 -4.35 1.65 -15.84
CA PRO A 282 -3.80 2.02 -17.15
C PRO A 282 -2.40 2.65 -17.09
N ALA A 283 -2.11 3.49 -16.10
CA ALA A 283 -0.79 4.11 -15.94
C ALA A 283 0.32 3.10 -15.60
N GLY A 284 -0.05 1.91 -15.14
CA GLY A 284 0.89 0.81 -14.88
C GLY A 284 1.38 0.07 -16.12
N ASP A 285 0.79 0.29 -17.33
CA ASP A 285 1.10 -0.53 -18.52
C ASP A 285 2.54 -0.40 -19.04
N ALA A 286 3.27 0.62 -18.59
CA ALA A 286 4.71 0.76 -18.87
C ALA A 286 5.63 -0.04 -17.92
N TYR A 287 5.07 -0.85 -17.01
CA TYR A 287 5.81 -1.53 -15.96
C TYR A 287 5.33 -2.95 -15.72
N VAL A 288 6.18 -3.74 -15.04
CA VAL A 288 5.80 -5.01 -14.40
C VAL A 288 6.20 -4.98 -12.94
N ARG A 289 5.41 -5.65 -12.07
CA ARG A 289 5.73 -5.80 -10.66
C ARG A 289 6.39 -7.14 -10.39
N ILE A 290 7.55 -7.09 -9.74
CA ILE A 290 8.29 -8.25 -9.25
C ILE A 290 8.05 -8.39 -7.75
N GLY A 291 7.68 -9.59 -7.28
CA GLY A 291 7.63 -9.92 -5.85
C GLY A 291 9.01 -10.39 -5.35
N LEU A 292 9.57 -9.70 -4.37
CA LEU A 292 10.85 -10.05 -3.73
C LEU A 292 10.61 -11.10 -2.62
N LEU A 293 9.98 -12.22 -2.97
CA LEU A 293 9.38 -13.16 -2.02
C LEU A 293 10.10 -14.52 -1.94
N VAL A 294 11.17 -14.66 -2.71
CA VAL A 294 12.02 -15.87 -2.74
C VAL A 294 13.45 -15.55 -2.35
N GLU A 295 14.28 -16.55 -2.14
CA GLU A 295 15.67 -16.37 -1.74
C GLU A 295 16.48 -15.59 -2.78
N PRO A 296 17.53 -14.83 -2.36
CA PRO A 296 18.33 -13.97 -3.25
C PRO A 296 18.85 -14.70 -4.48
N GLU A 297 19.32 -15.94 -4.33
CA GLU A 297 19.85 -16.76 -5.42
C GLU A 297 18.79 -17.04 -6.49
N ARG A 298 17.54 -17.20 -6.07
CA ARG A 298 16.43 -17.44 -6.98
C ARG A 298 16.05 -16.19 -7.76
N LEU A 299 16.16 -15.02 -7.13
CA LEU A 299 15.96 -13.72 -7.81
C LEU A 299 17.07 -13.46 -8.82
N VAL A 300 18.32 -13.73 -8.46
CA VAL A 300 19.47 -13.65 -9.39
C VAL A 300 19.30 -14.60 -10.57
N GLU A 301 18.90 -15.85 -10.32
CA GLU A 301 18.61 -16.83 -11.37
C GLU A 301 17.53 -16.31 -12.33
N ALA A 302 16.43 -15.75 -11.80
CA ALA A 302 15.36 -15.18 -12.63
C ALA A 302 15.88 -14.07 -13.55
N VAL A 303 16.70 -13.15 -13.02
CA VAL A 303 17.30 -12.07 -13.82
C VAL A 303 18.26 -12.62 -14.88
N ASN A 304 19.08 -13.63 -14.56
CA ASN A 304 19.98 -14.26 -15.53
C ASN A 304 19.22 -14.91 -16.70
N ARG A 305 18.09 -15.59 -16.42
CA ARG A 305 17.23 -16.14 -17.48
C ARG A 305 16.62 -15.05 -18.36
N ILE A 306 16.28 -13.88 -17.77
CA ILE A 306 15.79 -12.72 -18.52
C ILE A 306 16.92 -12.11 -19.37
N ALA A 307 18.16 -12.10 -18.88
CA ALA A 307 19.33 -11.61 -19.61
C ALA A 307 19.56 -12.36 -20.93
N ASP A 308 19.30 -13.68 -20.95
CA ASP A 308 19.43 -14.53 -22.15
C ASP A 308 18.48 -14.12 -23.28
N LEU A 309 17.46 -13.32 -22.99
CA LEU A 309 16.56 -12.77 -24.01
C LEU A 309 17.12 -11.52 -24.71
N HIS A 310 18.23 -10.95 -24.25
CA HIS A 310 18.93 -9.79 -24.83
C HIS A 310 18.05 -8.54 -25.06
N LEU A 311 17.10 -8.29 -24.16
CA LEU A 311 16.10 -7.22 -24.31
C LEU A 311 16.59 -5.83 -23.87
N PHE A 312 17.65 -5.75 -23.06
CA PHE A 312 18.12 -4.53 -22.40
C PHE A 312 19.51 -4.08 -22.87
N ASN A 313 20.13 -4.81 -23.79
CA ASN A 313 21.41 -4.42 -24.36
C ASN A 313 21.18 -3.37 -25.45
N ASN A 314 21.51 -2.12 -25.16
CA ASN A 314 21.76 -1.04 -26.13
C ASN A 314 23.16 -0.50 -25.94
#